data_16582e0f4e61bdba7522c682c0dbf423
#
_entry.id   16582e0f4e61bdba7522c682c0dbf423
#
_cell.length_a   1.000
_cell.length_b   1.000
_cell.length_c   1.000
_cell.angle_alpha   90.00
_cell.angle_beta   90.00
_cell.angle_gamma   90.00
#
_symmetry.space_group_name_H-M   'P 1'
#
loop_
_entity.id
_entity.type
_entity.pdbx_description
1 polymer ?
#
loop_
_entity_poly.entity_id
_entity_poly.type
_entity_poly.pdbx_seq_one_letter_code
_entity_poly.pdbx_strand_id
1 'polypeptide(L)'
;MASHRKPRPGGTTGAGIRTPALATAALTSMAMLSQTAEAAPRTDHAKPSLEEVEKKVDDLYRQAESATEKYNANKERTGKQRSRVDALREEVARRTDRLNKAREELGTFAAAQYRTGAAAPDTATFLLADSPQDYFDQSQLMNRLTSREKRAVDDYIGEQAATMKKRREAAESLRTLTDSQHDLQTAKTTVQQKLASARELLSRLTAQEKARLAAIEREKQQEAARKAAELAKRQAQQQSDSSSSSSSSSSSSSSSSSSSSSSSSSSGSGSAGSTASGAYDTKAEKAIAFARAQIGKPYVWGATGPDSYDCSGLTQAAWKAAGVSLPRTTYDQVDAGTTVSLANARPGDLIFFYDDISHVGVYIGNGMMIHAPKPGAYVREESVYYGGESIIHSVVRPG
;
A
#
# COMPACT_ATOMS: atom_id res chain seq x y z
N MET A 1 11.91 -33.41 -50.23
CA MET A 1 12.65 -34.70 -50.29
C MET A 1 13.80 -34.66 -49.30
N ALA A 2 13.94 -35.76 -48.57
CA ALA A 2 15.02 -36.15 -47.66
C ALA A 2 15.07 -35.38 -46.32
N SER A 3 14.59 -35.88 -45.23
CA SER A 3 14.77 -37.14 -44.48
C SER A 3 16.02 -37.15 -43.57
N HIS A 4 15.72 -37.23 -42.27
CA HIS A 4 16.36 -37.96 -41.17
C HIS A 4 17.78 -37.59 -40.70
N ARG A 5 17.95 -37.28 -39.41
CA ARG A 5 18.39 -38.30 -38.43
C ARG A 5 18.47 -37.75 -37.00
N LYS A 6 17.81 -38.46 -36.13
CA LYS A 6 18.08 -38.50 -34.66
C LYS A 6 19.37 -39.27 -34.40
N PRO A 7 20.12 -38.99 -33.36
CA PRO A 7 20.79 -40.03 -32.61
C PRO A 7 20.35 -40.10 -31.15
N ARG A 8 20.36 -41.32 -30.67
CA ARG A 8 20.09 -41.86 -29.36
C ARG A 8 21.37 -41.95 -28.49
N PRO A 9 21.26 -42.30 -27.21
CA PRO A 9 22.12 -41.82 -26.14
C PRO A 9 23.25 -42.81 -25.80
N GLY A 10 24.29 -42.29 -25.21
CA GLY A 10 25.34 -43.07 -24.57
C GLY A 10 25.63 -42.53 -23.19
N GLY A 11 25.58 -43.41 -22.21
CA GLY A 11 25.63 -43.09 -20.80
C GLY A 11 27.04 -43.02 -20.22
N THR A 12 27.00 -42.78 -18.92
CA THR A 12 27.93 -43.10 -17.83
C THR A 12 29.01 -42.10 -17.44
N THR A 13 28.91 -41.84 -16.18
CA THR A 13 29.83 -41.74 -15.02
C THR A 13 29.96 -40.32 -14.50
N GLY A 14 29.32 -39.95 -13.37
CA GLY A 14 29.83 -40.15 -12.03
C GLY A 14 30.78 -39.04 -11.59
N ALA A 15 30.24 -37.93 -11.00
CA ALA A 15 31.00 -37.18 -10.00
C ALA A 15 29.98 -36.46 -9.07
N GLY A 16 30.02 -36.87 -7.81
CA GLY A 16 29.11 -36.38 -6.75
C GLY A 16 29.37 -34.93 -6.37
N ILE A 17 28.32 -34.20 -6.27
CA ILE A 17 28.30 -32.92 -5.56
C ILE A 17 27.43 -33.09 -4.31
N ARG A 18 28.07 -32.92 -3.17
CA ARG A 18 27.49 -32.99 -1.83
C ARG A 18 26.52 -31.83 -1.61
N THR A 19 25.25 -32.15 -1.41
CA THR A 19 24.29 -31.24 -0.84
C THR A 19 24.39 -31.28 0.69
N PRO A 20 24.38 -30.15 1.41
CA PRO A 20 24.22 -30.18 2.84
C PRO A 20 22.74 -30.45 3.19
N ALA A 21 22.52 -31.57 3.86
CA ALA A 21 21.25 -31.93 4.44
C ALA A 21 20.92 -30.96 5.60
N LEU A 22 19.82 -30.23 5.49
CA LEU A 22 19.18 -29.58 6.62
C LEU A 22 18.37 -30.64 7.39
N ALA A 23 18.85 -30.91 8.60
CA ALA A 23 18.24 -31.80 9.55
C ALA A 23 16.93 -31.20 10.06
N THR A 24 15.80 -31.77 9.66
CA THR A 24 14.53 -31.61 10.34
C THR A 24 14.50 -32.60 11.52
N ALA A 25 14.66 -32.08 12.74
CA ALA A 25 14.43 -32.85 13.96
C ALA A 25 12.92 -33.04 14.15
N ALA A 26 12.42 -34.20 13.75
CA ALA A 26 11.12 -34.69 14.18
C ALA A 26 11.29 -35.39 15.52
N LEU A 27 10.83 -34.78 16.59
CA LEU A 27 10.69 -35.41 17.91
C LEU A 27 9.43 -36.27 17.91
N THR A 28 9.59 -37.54 17.59
CA THR A 28 8.59 -38.57 17.90
C THR A 28 8.91 -39.17 19.26
N SER A 29 8.24 -38.71 20.28
CA SER A 29 8.20 -39.38 21.58
C SER A 29 7.10 -40.45 21.56
N MET A 30 7.44 -41.67 21.23
CA MET A 30 6.60 -42.84 21.52
C MET A 30 6.84 -43.26 22.96
N ALA A 31 5.91 -42.90 23.85
CA ALA A 31 5.78 -43.55 25.14
C ALA A 31 4.75 -44.69 25.00
N MET A 32 5.23 -45.91 24.94
CA MET A 32 4.43 -47.10 25.16
C MET A 32 4.14 -47.24 26.65
N LEU A 33 2.93 -46.96 27.07
CA LEU A 33 2.37 -47.39 28.36
C LEU A 33 1.16 -48.24 28.08
N SER A 34 1.38 -49.54 28.18
CA SER A 34 0.33 -50.56 28.31
C SER A 34 -0.40 -50.33 29.62
N GLN A 35 -1.63 -49.86 29.62
CA GLN A 35 -2.52 -49.94 30.76
C GLN A 35 -3.94 -50.32 30.31
N THR A 36 -4.37 -51.41 30.84
CA THR A 36 -5.73 -51.91 31.11
C THR A 36 -6.89 -51.10 30.55
N ALA A 37 -7.68 -51.78 29.73
CA ALA A 37 -8.94 -51.29 29.22
C ALA A 37 -9.95 -51.12 30.37
N GLU A 38 -10.04 -49.88 30.89
CA GLU A 38 -11.28 -49.38 31.46
C GLU A 38 -11.96 -48.58 30.38
N ALA A 39 -13.24 -48.93 30.10
CA ALA A 39 -14.08 -48.22 29.17
C ALA A 39 -14.29 -46.78 29.67
N ALA A 40 -13.38 -45.88 29.29
CA ALA A 40 -13.62 -44.46 29.42
C ALA A 40 -14.86 -44.13 28.57
N PRO A 41 -15.84 -43.37 29.11
CA PRO A 41 -16.99 -42.95 28.33
C PRO A 41 -16.42 -42.21 27.08
N ARG A 42 -16.87 -42.66 25.90
CA ARG A 42 -16.69 -41.88 24.66
C ARG A 42 -17.15 -40.48 24.99
N THR A 43 -16.22 -39.55 25.08
CA THR A 43 -16.58 -38.14 25.00
C THR A 43 -17.27 -37.98 23.65
N ASP A 44 -18.59 -38.03 23.66
CA ASP A 44 -19.38 -37.42 22.61
C ASP A 44 -18.73 -36.09 22.36
N HIS A 45 -18.25 -35.87 21.15
CA HIS A 45 -17.85 -34.53 20.74
C HIS A 45 -19.10 -33.67 20.84
N ALA A 46 -19.31 -33.09 22.02
CA ALA A 46 -20.43 -32.20 22.26
C ALA A 46 -20.37 -31.17 21.11
N LYS A 47 -21.47 -31.04 20.38
CA LYS A 47 -21.58 -30.03 19.35
C LYS A 47 -21.13 -28.71 19.98
N PRO A 48 -20.22 -27.95 19.35
CA PRO A 48 -19.73 -26.69 19.91
C PRO A 48 -20.93 -25.82 20.30
N SER A 49 -20.84 -25.15 21.42
CA SER A 49 -21.92 -24.25 21.87
C SER A 49 -22.12 -23.15 20.80
N LEU A 50 -23.32 -22.59 20.75
CA LEU A 50 -23.63 -21.52 19.79
C LEU A 50 -22.69 -20.32 19.95
N GLU A 51 -22.31 -20.01 21.19
CA GLU A 51 -21.37 -18.95 21.54
C GLU A 51 -19.93 -19.25 21.05
N GLU A 52 -19.52 -20.53 21.13
CA GLU A 52 -18.23 -20.94 20.55
C GLU A 52 -18.21 -20.84 19.03
N VAL A 53 -19.34 -21.18 18.37
CA VAL A 53 -19.46 -21.03 16.91
C VAL A 53 -19.44 -19.55 16.50
N GLU A 54 -20.17 -18.69 17.22
CA GLU A 54 -20.18 -17.25 17.01
C GLU A 54 -18.77 -16.69 17.12
N LYS A 55 -18.10 -16.95 18.25
CA LYS A 55 -16.71 -16.50 18.47
C LYS A 55 -15.78 -16.98 17.36
N LYS A 56 -15.91 -18.25 16.95
CA LYS A 56 -15.08 -18.82 15.88
C LYS A 56 -15.34 -18.16 14.53
N VAL A 57 -16.58 -17.83 14.21
CA VAL A 57 -16.97 -17.13 12.99
C VAL A 57 -16.43 -15.69 13.01
N ASP A 58 -16.59 -14.98 14.12
CA ASP A 58 -16.06 -13.62 14.28
C ASP A 58 -14.53 -13.61 14.18
N ASP A 59 -13.83 -14.56 14.81
CA ASP A 59 -12.38 -14.73 14.68
C ASP A 59 -11.95 -14.97 13.23
N LEU A 60 -12.69 -15.80 12.47
CA LEU A 60 -12.39 -16.06 11.07
C LEU A 60 -12.62 -14.83 10.19
N TYR A 61 -13.66 -14.04 10.44
CA TYR A 61 -13.89 -12.79 9.73
C TYR A 61 -12.81 -11.76 10.05
N ARG A 62 -12.43 -11.59 11.32
CA ARG A 62 -11.33 -10.73 11.73
C ARG A 62 -9.99 -11.14 11.07
N GLN A 63 -9.69 -12.45 11.05
CA GLN A 63 -8.52 -12.95 10.34
C GLN A 63 -8.59 -12.71 8.83
N ALA A 64 -9.79 -12.74 8.25
CA ALA A 64 -9.99 -12.42 6.83
C ALA A 64 -9.80 -10.92 6.55
N GLU A 65 -10.19 -10.03 7.48
CA GLU A 65 -9.94 -8.58 7.38
C GLU A 65 -8.45 -8.28 7.45
N SER A 66 -7.73 -8.82 8.43
CA SER A 66 -6.27 -8.71 8.52
C SER A 66 -5.57 -9.24 7.26
N ALA A 67 -6.01 -10.38 6.74
CA ALA A 67 -5.49 -10.93 5.49
C ALA A 67 -5.85 -10.05 4.27
N THR A 68 -7.00 -9.37 4.30
CA THR A 68 -7.43 -8.42 3.26
C THR A 68 -6.50 -7.21 3.23
N GLU A 69 -6.16 -6.62 4.37
CA GLU A 69 -5.25 -5.49 4.44
C GLU A 69 -3.83 -5.87 3.97
N LYS A 70 -3.34 -7.06 4.33
CA LYS A 70 -2.10 -7.61 3.78
C LYS A 70 -2.15 -7.82 2.27
N TYR A 71 -3.29 -8.30 1.75
CA TYR A 71 -3.51 -8.41 0.31
C TYR A 71 -3.48 -7.03 -0.36
N ASN A 72 -4.16 -6.03 0.21
CA ASN A 72 -4.19 -4.66 -0.30
C ASN A 72 -2.78 -4.05 -0.33
N ALA A 73 -2.00 -4.19 0.75
CA ALA A 73 -0.61 -3.74 0.82
C ALA A 73 0.27 -4.40 -0.25
N ASN A 74 0.15 -5.72 -0.41
CA ASN A 74 0.89 -6.46 -1.45
C ASN A 74 0.46 -6.05 -2.86
N LYS A 75 -0.82 -5.77 -3.09
CA LYS A 75 -1.35 -5.28 -4.37
C LYS A 75 -0.76 -3.92 -4.73
N GLU A 76 -0.73 -2.98 -3.78
CA GLU A 76 -0.09 -1.66 -3.96
C GLU A 76 1.41 -1.79 -4.23
N ARG A 77 2.11 -2.60 -3.43
CA ARG A 77 3.54 -2.87 -3.61
C ARG A 77 3.82 -3.44 -5.00
N THR A 78 3.05 -4.44 -5.43
CA THR A 78 3.19 -5.08 -6.74
C THR A 78 2.93 -4.08 -7.87
N GLY A 79 1.91 -3.21 -7.72
CA GLY A 79 1.61 -2.14 -8.67
C GLY A 79 2.77 -1.16 -8.83
N LYS A 80 3.29 -0.63 -7.73
CA LYS A 80 4.46 0.27 -7.71
C LYS A 80 5.70 -0.39 -8.32
N GLN A 81 5.95 -1.65 -7.97
CA GLN A 81 7.08 -2.40 -8.50
C GLN A 81 6.95 -2.65 -10.01
N ARG A 82 5.74 -2.94 -10.50
CA ARG A 82 5.47 -3.09 -11.93
C ARG A 82 5.79 -1.82 -12.70
N SER A 83 5.28 -0.67 -12.24
CA SER A 83 5.59 0.63 -12.84
C SER A 83 7.11 0.93 -12.87
N ARG A 84 7.83 0.55 -11.80
CA ARG A 84 9.29 0.67 -11.75
C ARG A 84 9.98 -0.21 -12.79
N VAL A 85 9.55 -1.46 -12.96
CA VAL A 85 10.08 -2.37 -13.98
C VAL A 85 9.87 -1.82 -15.38
N ASP A 86 8.65 -1.29 -15.65
CA ASP A 86 8.32 -0.72 -16.96
C ASP A 86 9.20 0.51 -17.27
N ALA A 87 9.37 1.42 -16.30
CA ALA A 87 10.26 2.58 -16.44
C ALA A 87 11.73 2.16 -16.67
N LEU A 88 12.22 1.14 -15.96
CA LEU A 88 13.58 0.63 -16.16
C LEU A 88 13.76 -0.03 -17.53
N ARG A 89 12.74 -0.73 -18.04
CA ARG A 89 12.76 -1.32 -19.41
C ARG A 89 12.91 -0.24 -20.47
N GLU A 90 12.13 0.84 -20.37
CA GLU A 90 12.23 1.98 -21.29
C GLU A 90 13.62 2.65 -21.21
N GLU A 91 14.15 2.83 -19.99
CA GLU A 91 15.49 3.40 -19.82
C GLU A 91 16.58 2.51 -20.42
N VAL A 92 16.48 1.19 -20.24
CA VAL A 92 17.41 0.22 -20.88
C VAL A 92 17.29 0.28 -22.40
N ALA A 93 16.10 0.41 -22.96
CA ALA A 93 15.90 0.58 -24.41
C ALA A 93 16.61 1.84 -24.91
N ARG A 94 16.32 3.01 -24.31
CA ARG A 94 16.97 4.29 -24.68
C ARG A 94 18.49 4.23 -24.58
N ARG A 95 19.04 3.58 -23.55
CA ARG A 95 20.50 3.41 -23.39
C ARG A 95 21.07 2.44 -24.41
N THR A 96 20.34 1.40 -24.75
CA THR A 96 20.77 0.45 -25.80
C THR A 96 20.88 1.18 -27.16
N ASP A 97 19.93 2.08 -27.47
CA ASP A 97 19.99 2.88 -28.70
C ASP A 97 21.19 3.83 -28.71
N ARG A 98 21.49 4.49 -27.58
CA ARG A 98 22.72 5.32 -27.48
C ARG A 98 24.00 4.49 -27.62
N LEU A 99 24.03 3.33 -26.97
CA LEU A 99 25.17 2.41 -27.12
C LEU A 99 25.36 1.95 -28.55
N ASN A 100 24.29 1.65 -29.28
CA ASN A 100 24.34 1.26 -30.67
C ASN A 100 24.87 2.41 -31.55
N LYS A 101 24.42 3.66 -31.32
CA LYS A 101 24.94 4.86 -32.01
C LYS A 101 26.42 5.07 -31.74
N ALA A 102 26.86 4.99 -30.47
CA ALA A 102 28.28 5.10 -30.14
C ALA A 102 29.11 3.99 -30.78
N ARG A 103 28.56 2.78 -30.86
CA ARG A 103 29.21 1.66 -31.58
C ARG A 103 29.31 1.90 -33.09
N GLU A 104 28.28 2.47 -33.69
CA GLU A 104 28.23 2.82 -35.11
C GLU A 104 29.25 3.90 -35.44
N GLU A 105 29.38 4.92 -34.57
CA GLU A 105 30.38 5.97 -34.67
C GLU A 105 31.80 5.38 -34.61
N LEU A 106 32.12 4.54 -33.63
CA LEU A 106 33.38 3.81 -33.58
C LEU A 106 33.65 2.97 -34.86
N GLY A 107 32.57 2.34 -35.38
CA GLY A 107 32.65 1.57 -36.63
C GLY A 107 33.10 2.45 -37.84
N THR A 108 32.66 3.71 -37.91
CA THR A 108 33.06 4.62 -38.95
C THR A 108 34.56 5.00 -38.87
N PHE A 109 35.09 5.23 -37.65
CA PHE A 109 36.50 5.45 -37.42
C PHE A 109 37.34 4.24 -37.81
N ALA A 110 36.95 3.05 -37.35
CA ALA A 110 37.66 1.81 -37.68
C ALA A 110 37.68 1.53 -39.19
N ALA A 111 36.55 1.75 -39.90
CA ALA A 111 36.47 1.63 -41.35
C ALA A 111 37.30 2.65 -42.09
N ALA A 112 37.41 3.89 -41.59
CA ALA A 112 38.29 4.89 -42.15
C ALA A 112 39.75 4.51 -41.98
N GLN A 113 40.15 4.08 -40.81
CA GLN A 113 41.54 3.64 -40.51
C GLN A 113 41.94 2.42 -41.35
N TYR A 114 41.05 1.45 -41.56
CA TYR A 114 41.29 0.29 -42.43
C TYR A 114 41.50 0.71 -43.88
N ARG A 115 40.76 1.70 -44.40
CA ARG A 115 40.86 2.17 -45.80
C ARG A 115 42.09 3.04 -46.05
N THR A 116 42.53 3.83 -45.09
CA THR A 116 43.66 4.78 -45.24
C THR A 116 45.00 4.19 -44.83
N GLY A 117 45.01 2.96 -44.26
CA GLY A 117 46.21 2.36 -43.66
C GLY A 117 46.56 3.04 -42.32
N ALA A 118 47.59 2.46 -41.66
CA ALA A 118 48.14 3.13 -40.47
C ALA A 118 48.66 4.48 -40.84
N ALA A 119 48.38 5.53 -39.99
CA ALA A 119 48.86 6.89 -40.21
C ALA A 119 50.37 6.90 -40.55
N ALA A 120 50.70 7.61 -41.60
CA ALA A 120 52.09 7.79 -41.95
C ALA A 120 52.89 8.36 -40.75
N PRO A 121 54.10 7.90 -40.45
CA PRO A 121 54.89 8.44 -39.36
C PRO A 121 55.03 9.95 -39.51
N ASP A 122 55.05 10.70 -38.41
CA ASP A 122 55.15 12.16 -38.37
C ASP A 122 56.33 12.70 -39.23
N THR A 123 57.40 11.92 -39.30
CA THR A 123 58.59 12.18 -40.17
C THR A 123 58.28 12.15 -41.66
N ALA A 124 57.39 11.22 -42.10
CA ALA A 124 57.00 11.16 -43.51
C ALA A 124 56.06 12.33 -43.87
N THR A 125 55.19 12.70 -42.98
CA THR A 125 54.28 13.88 -43.13
C THR A 125 55.06 15.18 -43.19
N PHE A 126 56.12 15.34 -42.38
CA PHE A 126 57.00 16.49 -42.42
C PHE A 126 57.78 16.56 -43.73
N LEU A 127 58.29 15.44 -44.25
CA LEU A 127 59.08 15.38 -45.50
C LEU A 127 58.22 15.58 -46.76
N LEU A 128 56.91 15.32 -46.69
CA LEU A 128 55.97 15.45 -47.80
C LEU A 128 55.17 16.76 -47.79
N ALA A 129 55.36 17.62 -46.79
CA ALA A 129 54.70 18.92 -46.71
C ALA A 129 55.35 19.91 -47.66
N ASP A 130 54.56 20.60 -48.48
CA ASP A 130 55.02 21.60 -49.43
C ASP A 130 55.50 22.89 -48.75
N SER A 131 55.00 23.17 -47.51
CA SER A 131 55.42 24.31 -46.70
C SER A 131 55.38 23.97 -45.19
N PRO A 132 56.14 24.71 -44.34
CA PRO A 132 56.00 24.58 -42.88
C PRO A 132 54.60 24.79 -42.37
N GLN A 133 53.82 25.69 -43.02
CA GLN A 133 52.41 25.99 -42.66
C GLN A 133 51.54 24.77 -42.89
N ASP A 134 51.67 24.07 -44.01
CA ASP A 134 50.90 22.88 -44.36
C ASP A 134 51.12 21.74 -43.36
N TYR A 135 52.38 21.58 -42.88
CA TYR A 135 52.70 20.64 -41.83
C TYR A 135 51.98 20.95 -40.52
N PHE A 136 51.94 22.23 -40.08
CA PHE A 136 51.23 22.60 -38.84
C PHE A 136 49.74 22.41 -38.98
N ASP A 137 49.14 22.78 -40.12
CA ASP A 137 47.71 22.59 -40.39
C ASP A 137 47.32 21.12 -40.42
N GLN A 138 48.12 20.28 -41.05
CA GLN A 138 47.94 18.84 -41.09
C GLN A 138 48.10 18.19 -39.70
N SER A 139 49.10 18.64 -38.92
CA SER A 139 49.33 18.20 -37.55
C SER A 139 48.15 18.57 -36.65
N GLN A 140 47.61 19.80 -36.76
CA GLN A 140 46.42 20.21 -36.03
C GLN A 140 45.19 19.39 -36.42
N LEU A 141 45.02 19.08 -37.70
CA LEU A 141 43.92 18.23 -38.18
C LEU A 141 44.02 16.82 -37.61
N MET A 142 45.20 16.21 -37.60
CA MET A 142 45.46 14.89 -37.03
C MET A 142 45.17 14.87 -35.51
N ASN A 143 45.62 15.87 -34.77
CA ASN A 143 45.34 16.03 -33.34
C ASN A 143 43.85 16.14 -33.06
N ARG A 144 43.09 16.84 -33.90
CA ARG A 144 41.62 16.93 -33.79
C ARG A 144 40.96 15.60 -34.09
N LEU A 145 41.43 14.84 -35.08
CA LEU A 145 40.91 13.49 -35.41
C LEU A 145 41.16 12.52 -34.26
N THR A 146 42.39 12.44 -33.76
CA THR A 146 42.74 11.58 -32.60
C THR A 146 41.94 11.95 -31.36
N SER A 147 41.69 13.24 -31.11
CA SER A 147 40.84 13.70 -29.99
C SER A 147 39.38 13.33 -30.16
N ARG A 148 38.86 13.26 -31.40
CA ARG A 148 37.50 12.79 -31.69
C ARG A 148 37.38 11.28 -31.53
N GLU A 149 38.33 10.53 -32.03
CA GLU A 149 38.40 9.06 -31.89
C GLU A 149 38.45 8.68 -30.41
N LYS A 150 39.33 9.30 -29.63
CA LYS A 150 39.40 9.07 -28.18
C LYS A 150 38.07 9.34 -27.50
N ARG A 151 37.40 10.47 -27.81
CA ARG A 151 36.07 10.79 -27.23
C ARG A 151 35.04 9.70 -27.60
N ALA A 152 35.01 9.25 -28.87
CA ALA A 152 34.07 8.20 -29.28
C ALA A 152 34.29 6.88 -28.53
N VAL A 153 35.55 6.54 -28.23
CA VAL A 153 35.90 5.37 -27.41
C VAL A 153 35.41 5.58 -25.96
N ASP A 154 35.70 6.73 -25.37
CA ASP A 154 35.29 7.06 -24.00
C ASP A 154 33.76 7.07 -23.88
N ASP A 155 33.03 7.63 -24.84
CA ASP A 155 31.58 7.64 -24.92
C ASP A 155 31.00 6.21 -25.02
N TYR A 156 31.59 5.38 -25.88
CA TYR A 156 31.17 3.98 -25.99
C TYR A 156 31.36 3.22 -24.69
N ILE A 157 32.52 3.34 -24.05
CA ILE A 157 32.80 2.68 -22.76
C ILE A 157 31.85 3.19 -21.68
N GLY A 158 31.60 4.50 -21.63
CA GLY A 158 30.67 5.12 -20.71
C GLY A 158 29.22 4.63 -20.89
N GLU A 159 28.72 4.63 -22.13
CA GLU A 159 27.36 4.14 -22.43
C GLU A 159 27.24 2.62 -22.23
N GLN A 160 28.30 1.83 -22.51
CA GLN A 160 28.33 0.40 -22.21
C GLN A 160 28.20 0.16 -20.71
N ALA A 161 29.01 0.83 -19.89
CA ALA A 161 28.97 0.68 -18.44
C ALA A 161 27.60 1.12 -17.86
N ALA A 162 27.05 2.24 -18.32
CA ALA A 162 25.76 2.76 -17.91
C ALA A 162 24.60 1.82 -18.31
N THR A 163 24.66 1.26 -19.53
CA THR A 163 23.67 0.28 -20.02
C THR A 163 23.70 -1.01 -19.19
N MET A 164 24.89 -1.52 -18.88
CA MET A 164 25.06 -2.72 -18.06
C MET A 164 24.55 -2.51 -16.64
N LYS A 165 24.79 -1.32 -16.05
CA LYS A 165 24.23 -0.95 -14.74
C LYS A 165 22.71 -0.99 -14.77
N LYS A 166 22.08 -0.36 -15.75
CA LYS A 166 20.61 -0.31 -15.87
C LYS A 166 19.99 -1.69 -16.13
N ARG A 167 20.64 -2.54 -16.89
CA ARG A 167 20.21 -3.93 -17.07
C ARG A 167 20.24 -4.72 -15.78
N ARG A 168 21.24 -4.53 -14.91
CA ARG A 168 21.28 -5.18 -13.58
C ARG A 168 20.15 -4.66 -12.68
N GLU A 169 19.96 -3.35 -12.61
CA GLU A 169 18.85 -2.75 -11.85
C GLU A 169 17.48 -3.28 -12.32
N ALA A 170 17.28 -3.41 -13.64
CA ALA A 170 16.05 -3.95 -14.21
C ALA A 170 15.85 -5.44 -13.87
N ALA A 171 16.92 -6.23 -13.90
CA ALA A 171 16.87 -7.64 -13.55
C ALA A 171 16.55 -7.85 -12.05
N GLU A 172 17.15 -7.07 -11.17
CA GLU A 172 16.86 -7.09 -9.73
C GLU A 172 15.40 -6.64 -9.45
N SER A 173 14.97 -5.56 -10.10
CA SER A 173 13.59 -5.06 -9.97
C SER A 173 12.57 -6.09 -10.48
N LEU A 174 12.90 -6.85 -11.53
CA LEU A 174 12.05 -7.94 -12.03
C LEU A 174 11.94 -9.10 -11.03
N ARG A 175 13.02 -9.47 -10.36
CA ARG A 175 12.98 -10.46 -9.27
C ARG A 175 12.08 -10.03 -8.14
N THR A 176 12.25 -8.79 -7.66
CA THR A 176 11.39 -8.19 -6.62
C THR A 176 9.92 -8.16 -7.04
N LEU A 177 9.63 -7.92 -8.32
CA LEU A 177 8.26 -7.99 -8.84
C LEU A 177 7.71 -9.42 -8.78
N THR A 178 8.50 -10.42 -9.14
CA THR A 178 8.10 -11.84 -9.07
C THR A 178 7.79 -12.25 -7.63
N ASP A 179 8.65 -11.88 -6.68
CA ASP A 179 8.45 -12.16 -5.26
C ASP A 179 7.17 -11.47 -4.75
N SER A 180 6.96 -10.19 -5.09
CA SER A 180 5.75 -9.44 -4.73
C SER A 180 4.47 -10.05 -5.32
N GLN A 181 4.54 -10.63 -6.53
CA GLN A 181 3.41 -11.34 -7.14
C GLN A 181 3.10 -12.65 -6.40
N HIS A 182 4.13 -13.35 -5.94
CA HIS A 182 3.96 -14.56 -5.12
C HIS A 182 3.30 -14.23 -3.78
N ASP A 183 3.77 -13.19 -3.09
CA ASP A 183 3.19 -12.71 -1.83
C ASP A 183 1.72 -12.30 -1.99
N LEU A 184 1.41 -11.61 -3.10
CA LEU A 184 0.05 -11.21 -3.43
C LEU A 184 -0.85 -12.44 -3.64
N GLN A 185 -0.38 -13.47 -4.34
CA GLN A 185 -1.13 -14.69 -4.56
C GLN A 185 -1.36 -15.46 -3.25
N THR A 186 -0.36 -15.54 -2.40
CA THR A 186 -0.45 -16.16 -1.07
C THR A 186 -1.47 -15.43 -0.19
N ALA A 187 -1.40 -14.10 -0.13
CA ALA A 187 -2.36 -13.29 0.62
C ALA A 187 -3.79 -13.49 0.10
N LYS A 188 -3.99 -13.51 -1.23
CA LYS A 188 -5.29 -13.80 -1.86
C LYS A 188 -5.84 -15.16 -1.42
N THR A 189 -5.02 -16.20 -1.48
CA THR A 189 -5.41 -17.56 -1.09
C THR A 189 -5.79 -17.60 0.40
N THR A 190 -5.06 -16.91 1.27
CA THR A 190 -5.33 -16.82 2.69
C THR A 190 -6.70 -16.20 2.96
N VAL A 191 -7.04 -15.07 2.33
CA VAL A 191 -8.37 -14.46 2.44
C VAL A 191 -9.46 -15.45 2.03
N GLN A 192 -9.30 -16.08 0.86
CA GLN A 192 -10.28 -17.03 0.35
C GLN A 192 -10.50 -18.22 1.28
N GLN A 193 -9.43 -18.76 1.85
CA GLN A 193 -9.51 -19.88 2.83
C GLN A 193 -10.24 -19.48 4.10
N LYS A 194 -9.92 -18.31 4.69
CA LYS A 194 -10.61 -17.83 5.91
C LYS A 194 -12.10 -17.63 5.67
N LEU A 195 -12.46 -17.03 4.52
CA LEU A 195 -13.86 -16.83 4.13
C LEU A 195 -14.58 -18.16 3.85
N ALA A 196 -13.93 -19.12 3.21
CA ALA A 196 -14.50 -20.45 2.97
C ALA A 196 -14.78 -21.17 4.30
N SER A 197 -13.84 -21.14 5.25
CA SER A 197 -14.00 -21.74 6.57
C SER A 197 -15.15 -21.10 7.36
N ALA A 198 -15.27 -19.76 7.32
CA ALA A 198 -16.39 -19.07 7.97
C ALA A 198 -17.75 -19.46 7.35
N ARG A 199 -17.83 -19.51 6.02
CA ARG A 199 -19.06 -19.94 5.30
C ARG A 199 -19.42 -21.39 5.61
N GLU A 200 -18.44 -22.28 5.69
CA GLU A 200 -18.65 -23.68 6.02
C GLU A 200 -19.23 -23.82 7.43
N LEU A 201 -18.70 -23.13 8.44
CA LEU A 201 -19.26 -23.13 9.78
C LEU A 201 -20.71 -22.63 9.79
N LEU A 202 -20.99 -21.49 9.14
CA LEU A 202 -22.33 -20.93 9.05
C LEU A 202 -23.31 -21.83 8.28
N SER A 203 -22.86 -22.61 7.30
CA SER A 203 -23.68 -23.52 6.53
C SER A 203 -24.16 -24.72 7.33
N ARG A 204 -23.38 -25.13 8.34
CA ARG A 204 -23.73 -26.25 9.24
C ARG A 204 -24.76 -25.89 10.29
N LEU A 205 -25.07 -24.61 10.47
CA LEU A 205 -26.06 -24.15 11.44
C LEU A 205 -27.48 -24.35 10.95
N THR A 206 -28.33 -24.81 11.83
CA THR A 206 -29.78 -24.91 11.62
C THR A 206 -30.43 -23.52 11.53
N ALA A 207 -31.65 -23.44 11.02
CA ALA A 207 -32.41 -22.20 10.96
C ALA A 207 -32.63 -21.58 12.35
N GLN A 208 -32.86 -22.43 13.38
CA GLN A 208 -33.04 -21.98 14.75
C GLN A 208 -31.76 -21.41 15.36
N GLU A 209 -30.60 -22.04 15.13
CA GLU A 209 -29.28 -21.52 15.56
C GLU A 209 -28.96 -20.21 14.90
N LYS A 210 -29.22 -20.04 13.59
CA LYS A 210 -29.07 -18.77 12.86
C LYS A 210 -29.95 -17.65 13.42
N ALA A 211 -31.22 -17.96 13.77
CA ALA A 211 -32.14 -17.01 14.39
C ALA A 211 -31.62 -16.55 15.77
N ARG A 212 -31.05 -17.47 16.56
CA ARG A 212 -30.47 -17.20 17.88
C ARG A 212 -29.20 -16.34 17.76
N LEU A 213 -28.30 -16.62 16.80
CA LEU A 213 -27.15 -15.77 16.51
C LEU A 213 -27.58 -14.34 16.14
N ALA A 214 -28.60 -14.21 15.29
CA ALA A 214 -29.13 -12.89 14.92
C ALA A 214 -29.76 -12.13 16.10
N ALA A 215 -30.25 -12.86 17.13
CA ALA A 215 -30.77 -12.24 18.37
C ALA A 215 -29.61 -11.73 19.24
N ILE A 216 -28.56 -12.49 19.42
CA ILE A 216 -27.33 -12.11 20.15
C ILE A 216 -26.68 -10.86 19.47
N GLU A 217 -26.55 -10.87 18.16
CA GLU A 217 -26.01 -9.74 17.41
C GLU A 217 -26.84 -8.46 17.63
N ARG A 218 -28.17 -8.56 17.64
CA ARG A 218 -29.05 -7.41 17.93
C ARG A 218 -28.88 -6.88 19.36
N GLU A 219 -28.68 -7.75 20.34
CA GLU A 219 -28.43 -7.35 21.72
C GLU A 219 -27.10 -6.61 21.85
N LYS A 220 -26.03 -7.12 21.22
CA LYS A 220 -24.72 -6.44 21.14
C LYS A 220 -24.83 -5.05 20.50
N GLN A 221 -25.58 -4.94 19.40
CA GLN A 221 -25.82 -3.67 18.72
C GLN A 221 -26.58 -2.66 19.63
N GLN A 222 -27.57 -3.13 20.41
CA GLN A 222 -28.28 -2.27 21.36
C GLN A 222 -27.35 -1.78 22.48
N GLU A 223 -26.50 -2.64 23.02
CA GLU A 223 -25.52 -2.24 24.02
C GLU A 223 -24.52 -1.21 23.45
N ALA A 224 -24.00 -1.48 22.26
CA ALA A 224 -23.11 -0.56 21.56
C ALA A 224 -23.78 0.81 21.29
N ALA A 225 -25.06 0.82 20.91
CA ALA A 225 -25.83 2.06 20.73
C ALA A 225 -26.02 2.84 22.04
N ARG A 226 -26.21 2.15 23.18
CA ARG A 226 -26.27 2.82 24.49
C ARG A 226 -24.92 3.50 24.83
N LYS A 227 -23.81 2.82 24.62
CA LYS A 227 -22.46 3.39 24.82
C LYS A 227 -22.18 4.57 23.89
N ALA A 228 -22.62 4.49 22.64
CA ALA A 228 -22.52 5.61 21.69
C ALA A 228 -23.32 6.84 22.18
N ALA A 229 -24.54 6.64 22.65
CA ALA A 229 -25.36 7.72 23.18
C ALA A 229 -24.77 8.36 24.46
N GLU A 230 -24.07 7.57 25.29
CA GLU A 230 -23.31 8.10 26.42
C GLU A 230 -22.12 8.95 25.99
N LEU A 231 -21.34 8.50 25.00
CA LEU A 231 -20.26 9.30 24.41
C LEU A 231 -20.79 10.61 23.84
N ALA A 232 -21.90 10.57 23.11
CA ALA A 232 -22.54 11.76 22.55
C ALA A 232 -22.92 12.79 23.63
N LYS A 233 -23.49 12.32 24.76
CA LYS A 233 -23.81 13.19 25.91
C LYS A 233 -22.56 13.84 26.52
N ARG A 234 -21.49 13.08 26.70
CA ARG A 234 -20.20 13.58 27.21
C ARG A 234 -19.59 14.63 26.26
N GLN A 235 -19.61 14.41 24.97
CA GLN A 235 -19.14 15.39 23.99
C GLN A 235 -19.95 16.65 23.97
N ALA A 236 -21.29 16.57 24.08
CA ALA A 236 -22.15 17.72 24.16
C ALA A 236 -21.91 18.56 25.45
N GLN A 237 -21.68 17.90 26.59
CA GLN A 237 -21.35 18.60 27.86
C GLN A 237 -20.01 19.33 27.75
N GLN A 238 -18.95 18.70 27.17
CA GLN A 238 -17.66 19.37 26.96
C GLN A 238 -17.77 20.60 26.05
N GLN A 239 -18.64 20.56 25.04
CA GLN A 239 -18.90 21.72 24.18
C GLN A 239 -19.60 22.83 24.88
N SER A 240 -20.57 22.52 25.77
CA SER A 240 -21.28 23.53 26.57
C SER A 240 -20.37 24.19 27.62
N ASP A 241 -19.48 23.43 28.25
CA ASP A 241 -18.54 23.95 29.25
C ASP A 241 -17.46 24.84 28.60
N SER A 242 -17.00 24.49 27.40
CA SER A 242 -16.06 25.32 26.62
C SER A 242 -16.69 26.63 26.11
N SER A 243 -17.97 26.62 25.77
CA SER A 243 -18.70 27.84 25.36
C SER A 243 -19.05 28.75 26.54
N SER A 244 -19.30 28.22 27.72
CA SER A 244 -19.57 29.01 28.93
C SER A 244 -18.31 29.69 29.51
N SER A 245 -17.14 29.09 29.34
CA SER A 245 -15.86 29.69 29.76
C SER A 245 -15.39 30.84 28.86
N SER A 246 -15.85 30.91 27.60
CA SER A 246 -15.52 32.00 26.67
C SER A 246 -16.45 33.21 26.80
N SER A 247 -17.63 33.08 27.46
CA SER A 247 -18.59 34.15 27.66
C SER A 247 -18.40 34.93 28.98
N SER A 248 -17.56 34.45 29.90
CA SER A 248 -17.29 35.11 31.20
C SER A 248 -16.13 36.11 31.17
N SER A 249 -15.44 36.32 30.03
CA SER A 249 -14.33 37.28 29.91
C SER A 249 -14.67 38.58 29.16
N SER A 250 -15.93 38.83 28.81
CA SER A 250 -16.34 40.03 28.05
C SER A 250 -17.40 40.93 28.72
N SER A 251 -17.45 40.98 30.03
CA SER A 251 -18.33 41.94 30.73
C SER A 251 -17.56 42.79 31.72
N SER A 252 -16.83 43.80 31.24
CA SER A 252 -16.58 45.05 31.92
C SER A 252 -15.89 46.06 30.98
N SER A 253 -16.64 46.91 30.36
CA SER A 253 -16.47 48.38 30.27
C SER A 253 -17.42 48.99 29.26
N SER A 254 -18.50 49.53 29.81
CA SER A 254 -19.33 50.52 29.13
C SER A 254 -18.68 51.90 29.30
N SER A 255 -18.51 52.64 28.25
CA SER A 255 -19.00 54.02 28.14
C SER A 255 -18.44 54.76 26.92
N SER A 256 -19.40 55.24 26.14
CA SER A 256 -19.50 56.55 25.49
C SER A 256 -18.54 56.98 24.40
N SER A 257 -19.21 57.33 23.33
CA SER A 257 -19.14 58.53 22.48
C SER A 257 -18.34 58.51 21.18
N SER A 258 -19.17 58.64 20.14
CA SER A 258 -19.07 59.55 18.97
C SER A 258 -17.94 59.44 17.94
N SER A 259 -18.46 59.18 16.73
CA SER A 259 -18.12 59.81 15.42
C SER A 259 -16.69 59.83 14.89
N SER A 260 -16.62 59.33 13.74
CA SER A 260 -16.10 59.88 12.48
C SER A 260 -15.16 58.94 11.71
N SER A 261 -15.52 58.80 10.45
CA SER A 261 -14.83 58.32 9.28
C SER A 261 -13.31 58.47 9.28
N SER A 262 -12.62 57.41 8.87
CA SER A 262 -11.63 57.44 7.77
C SER A 262 -10.98 56.08 7.55
N SER A 263 -10.85 55.81 6.28
CA SER A 263 -10.09 54.70 5.66
C SER A 263 -8.63 54.65 6.13
N SER A 264 -8.17 53.45 6.50
CA SER A 264 -6.76 53.06 6.20
C SER A 264 -6.58 51.58 6.47
N SER A 265 -5.99 50.95 5.49
CA SER A 265 -5.39 49.62 5.45
C SER A 265 -4.49 49.34 6.67
N SER A 266 -4.71 48.24 7.38
CA SER A 266 -3.68 47.63 8.19
C SER A 266 -3.85 46.12 8.23
N SER A 267 -2.81 45.45 7.75
CA SER A 267 -2.46 44.06 7.97
C SER A 267 -2.77 43.61 9.41
N GLY A 268 -3.70 42.72 9.53
CA GLY A 268 -4.05 41.99 10.76
C GLY A 268 -3.56 40.57 10.69
N SER A 269 -2.42 40.31 11.32
CA SER A 269 -2.01 38.99 11.75
C SER A 269 -3.00 38.47 12.77
N GLY A 270 -3.83 37.51 12.41
CA GLY A 270 -4.82 36.99 13.33
C GLY A 270 -5.54 35.76 12.79
N SER A 271 -5.32 34.65 13.43
CA SER A 271 -6.17 33.45 13.44
C SER A 271 -5.98 32.46 12.29
N ALA A 272 -4.79 31.85 12.20
CA ALA A 272 -4.58 30.66 11.39
C ALA A 272 -5.36 29.43 11.92
N GLY A 273 -5.82 29.44 13.17
CA GLY A 273 -6.56 28.32 13.76
C GLY A 273 -8.02 28.21 13.33
N SER A 274 -8.68 29.34 13.08
CA SER A 274 -10.13 29.36 12.76
C SER A 274 -10.42 29.00 11.30
N THR A 275 -9.52 29.35 10.38
CA THR A 275 -9.65 29.03 8.96
C THR A 275 -9.33 27.57 8.67
N ALA A 276 -8.39 26.95 9.41
CA ALA A 276 -8.05 25.54 9.26
C ALA A 276 -9.17 24.60 9.74
N SER A 277 -9.87 24.97 10.85
CA SER A 277 -11.02 24.20 11.34
C SER A 277 -12.17 24.20 10.34
N GLY A 278 -12.56 25.36 9.81
CA GLY A 278 -13.64 25.45 8.84
C GLY A 278 -13.35 24.73 7.52
N ALA A 279 -12.08 24.70 7.08
CA ALA A 279 -11.68 23.95 5.89
C ALA A 279 -11.77 22.43 6.10
N TYR A 280 -11.42 21.94 7.30
CA TYR A 280 -11.59 20.54 7.66
C TYR A 280 -13.06 20.16 7.68
N ASP A 281 -13.90 20.92 8.38
CA ASP A 281 -15.34 20.64 8.54
C ASP A 281 -16.04 20.52 7.18
N THR A 282 -15.73 21.39 6.23
CA THR A 282 -16.26 21.32 4.86
C THR A 282 -15.81 20.05 4.10
N LYS A 283 -14.57 19.62 4.28
CA LYS A 283 -14.06 18.36 3.67
C LYS A 283 -14.72 17.15 4.34
N ALA A 284 -14.81 17.16 5.67
CA ALA A 284 -15.44 16.11 6.46
C ALA A 284 -16.91 15.90 6.07
N GLU A 285 -17.69 16.99 5.90
CA GLU A 285 -19.07 16.91 5.42
C GLU A 285 -19.18 16.23 4.05
N LYS A 286 -18.30 16.58 3.10
CA LYS A 286 -18.26 15.93 1.77
C LYS A 286 -17.90 14.44 1.87
N ALA A 287 -16.92 14.09 2.70
CA ALA A 287 -16.51 12.70 2.90
C ALA A 287 -17.66 11.88 3.51
N ILE A 288 -18.34 12.41 4.53
CA ILE A 288 -19.49 11.76 5.17
C ILE A 288 -20.66 11.64 4.19
N ALA A 289 -20.97 12.70 3.44
CA ALA A 289 -22.05 12.67 2.43
C ALA A 289 -21.77 11.58 1.38
N PHE A 290 -20.53 11.46 0.92
CA PHE A 290 -20.14 10.38 0.03
C PHE A 290 -20.33 9.00 0.68
N ALA A 291 -19.82 8.80 1.91
CA ALA A 291 -19.92 7.53 2.62
C ALA A 291 -21.39 7.12 2.84
N ARG A 292 -22.27 8.05 3.21
CA ARG A 292 -23.72 7.82 3.35
C ARG A 292 -24.38 7.37 2.06
N ALA A 293 -23.97 7.93 0.93
CA ALA A 293 -24.47 7.52 -0.39
C ALA A 293 -24.03 6.09 -0.78
N GLN A 294 -23.09 5.49 -0.04
CA GLN A 294 -22.65 4.10 -0.28
C GLN A 294 -23.36 3.10 0.63
N ILE A 295 -24.16 3.53 1.59
CA ILE A 295 -24.91 2.63 2.48
C ILE A 295 -25.77 1.66 1.67
N GLY A 296 -25.75 0.38 2.06
CA GLY A 296 -26.43 -0.70 1.36
C GLY A 296 -25.61 -1.37 0.27
N LYS A 297 -24.42 -0.85 -0.09
CA LYS A 297 -23.51 -1.53 -1.02
C LYS A 297 -22.78 -2.67 -0.32
N PRO A 298 -22.54 -3.80 -1.02
CA PRO A 298 -21.94 -4.97 -0.39
C PRO A 298 -20.46 -4.75 -0.06
N TYR A 299 -20.02 -5.37 1.04
CA TYR A 299 -18.60 -5.53 1.32
C TYR A 299 -17.98 -6.52 0.33
N VAL A 300 -16.94 -6.10 -0.37
CA VAL A 300 -16.08 -6.98 -1.18
C VAL A 300 -14.63 -6.66 -0.84
N TRP A 301 -13.88 -7.64 -0.39
CA TRP A 301 -12.46 -7.46 -0.05
C TRP A 301 -11.65 -6.97 -1.26
N GLY A 302 -10.78 -5.97 -1.03
CA GLY A 302 -9.97 -5.34 -2.07
C GLY A 302 -10.71 -4.33 -2.95
N ALA A 303 -12.01 -4.07 -2.70
CA ALA A 303 -12.82 -3.14 -3.47
C ALA A 303 -12.72 -1.70 -2.98
N THR A 304 -12.78 -0.75 -3.94
CA THR A 304 -12.71 0.70 -3.72
C THR A 304 -13.86 1.46 -4.38
N GLY A 305 -14.93 0.74 -4.75
CA GLY A 305 -16.10 1.29 -5.44
C GLY A 305 -16.06 1.12 -6.97
N PRO A 306 -17.12 1.58 -7.68
CA PRO A 306 -18.32 2.24 -7.14
C PRO A 306 -19.38 1.28 -6.58
N ASP A 307 -19.38 0.00 -6.94
CA ASP A 307 -20.47 -0.95 -6.65
C ASP A 307 -20.31 -1.68 -5.31
N SER A 308 -19.11 -1.70 -4.78
CA SER A 308 -18.74 -2.40 -3.54
C SER A 308 -17.50 -1.77 -2.91
N TYR A 309 -17.33 -2.00 -1.61
CA TYR A 309 -16.21 -1.45 -0.85
C TYR A 309 -15.70 -2.47 0.18
N ASP A 310 -14.39 -2.42 0.50
CA ASP A 310 -13.91 -2.87 1.80
C ASP A 310 -13.76 -1.66 2.76
N CYS A 311 -13.33 -1.88 4.00
CA CYS A 311 -13.28 -0.85 5.02
C CYS A 311 -12.38 0.34 4.62
N SER A 312 -11.13 0.08 4.27
CA SER A 312 -10.15 1.10 3.86
C SER A 312 -10.41 1.68 2.47
N GLY A 313 -11.06 0.93 1.58
CA GLY A 313 -11.50 1.41 0.28
C GLY A 313 -12.66 2.40 0.36
N LEU A 314 -13.59 2.21 1.31
CA LEU A 314 -14.66 3.14 1.58
C LEU A 314 -14.12 4.48 2.11
N THR A 315 -13.26 4.46 3.12
CA THR A 315 -12.64 5.66 3.70
C THR A 315 -11.80 6.41 2.67
N GLN A 316 -11.01 5.68 1.88
CA GLN A 316 -10.22 6.25 0.77
C GLN A 316 -11.12 6.97 -0.25
N ALA A 317 -12.19 6.32 -0.69
CA ALA A 317 -13.12 6.89 -1.67
C ALA A 317 -13.87 8.11 -1.11
N ALA A 318 -14.29 8.06 0.16
CA ALA A 318 -14.98 9.14 0.83
C ALA A 318 -14.10 10.41 0.94
N TRP A 319 -12.88 10.27 1.40
CA TRP A 319 -11.95 11.39 1.52
C TRP A 319 -11.44 11.89 0.16
N LYS A 320 -11.30 11.00 -0.82
CA LYS A 320 -11.01 11.38 -2.21
C LYS A 320 -12.11 12.28 -2.79
N ALA A 321 -13.38 12.00 -2.51
CA ALA A 321 -14.51 12.86 -2.93
C ALA A 321 -14.45 14.24 -2.25
N ALA A 322 -13.85 14.35 -1.07
CA ALA A 322 -13.58 15.60 -0.36
C ALA A 322 -12.26 16.29 -0.81
N GLY A 323 -11.54 15.73 -1.78
CA GLY A 323 -10.28 16.27 -2.29
C GLY A 323 -9.05 15.92 -1.47
N VAL A 324 -9.14 14.93 -0.57
CA VAL A 324 -8.02 14.41 0.24
C VAL A 324 -7.66 13.01 -0.24
N SER A 325 -6.39 12.78 -0.56
CA SER A 325 -5.91 11.48 -1.02
C SER A 325 -5.41 10.66 0.16
N LEU A 326 -6.18 9.65 0.56
CA LEU A 326 -5.76 8.69 1.57
C LEU A 326 -5.03 7.50 0.92
N PRO A 327 -4.07 6.89 1.62
CA PRO A 327 -3.47 5.62 1.21
C PRO A 327 -4.50 4.50 1.11
N ARG A 328 -4.12 3.38 0.47
CA ARG A 328 -5.04 2.25 0.24
C ARG A 328 -5.32 1.43 1.49
N THR A 329 -4.33 1.23 2.34
CA THR A 329 -4.42 0.29 3.47
C THR A 329 -4.73 1.01 4.78
N THR A 330 -5.37 0.31 5.73
CA THR A 330 -5.53 0.80 7.09
C THR A 330 -4.20 1.10 7.75
N TYR A 331 -3.18 0.28 7.48
CA TYR A 331 -1.81 0.46 7.99
C TYR A 331 -1.18 1.79 7.61
N ASP A 332 -1.45 2.28 6.40
CA ASP A 332 -0.94 3.57 5.93
C ASP A 332 -1.92 4.72 6.26
N GLN A 333 -3.23 4.43 6.36
CA GLN A 333 -4.23 5.45 6.69
C GLN A 333 -4.14 5.92 8.14
N VAL A 334 -3.70 5.07 9.07
CA VAL A 334 -3.52 5.43 10.48
C VAL A 334 -2.47 6.53 10.67
N ASP A 335 -1.53 6.64 9.73
CA ASP A 335 -0.48 7.66 9.71
C ASP A 335 -0.82 8.85 8.79
N ALA A 336 -2.00 8.87 8.18
CA ALA A 336 -2.38 9.88 7.18
C ALA A 336 -3.00 11.16 7.79
N GLY A 337 -2.73 11.45 9.06
CA GLY A 337 -3.29 12.62 9.73
C GLY A 337 -2.82 12.79 11.16
N THR A 338 -3.57 13.54 11.94
CA THR A 338 -3.26 13.79 13.35
C THR A 338 -4.05 12.84 14.24
N THR A 339 -3.37 12.13 15.13
CA THR A 339 -4.01 11.27 16.13
C THR A 339 -4.73 12.15 17.17
N VAL A 340 -5.97 11.83 17.48
CA VAL A 340 -6.80 12.50 18.47
C VAL A 340 -7.41 11.48 19.44
N SER A 341 -7.83 11.91 20.62
CA SER A 341 -8.57 11.02 21.53
C SER A 341 -10.01 10.82 21.02
N LEU A 342 -10.63 9.69 21.34
CA LEU A 342 -12.03 9.40 20.99
C LEU A 342 -13.00 10.46 21.54
N ALA A 343 -12.70 11.01 22.72
CA ALA A 343 -13.49 12.09 23.32
C ALA A 343 -13.46 13.39 22.48
N ASN A 344 -12.36 13.63 21.76
CA ASN A 344 -12.16 14.79 20.88
C ASN A 344 -12.41 14.48 19.40
N ALA A 345 -12.97 13.30 19.12
CA ALA A 345 -13.28 12.90 17.74
C ALA A 345 -14.36 13.82 17.16
N ARG A 346 -14.15 14.24 15.91
CA ARG A 346 -15.07 15.07 15.13
C ARG A 346 -15.61 14.30 13.92
N PRO A 347 -16.79 14.64 13.42
CA PRO A 347 -17.26 14.08 12.17
C PRO A 347 -16.20 14.17 11.05
N GLY A 348 -16.00 13.07 10.35
CA GLY A 348 -14.93 12.91 9.34
C GLY A 348 -13.69 12.17 9.84
N ASP A 349 -13.40 12.18 11.15
CA ASP A 349 -12.25 11.46 11.69
C ASP A 349 -12.36 9.96 11.35
N LEU A 350 -11.22 9.31 11.20
CA LEU A 350 -11.12 7.87 10.96
C LEU A 350 -10.92 7.15 12.29
N ILE A 351 -11.74 6.15 12.55
CA ILE A 351 -11.59 5.30 13.74
C ILE A 351 -11.04 3.96 13.30
N PHE A 352 -9.90 3.59 13.88
CA PHE A 352 -9.19 2.34 13.62
C PHE A 352 -9.45 1.34 14.73
N PHE A 353 -9.54 0.08 14.35
CA PHE A 353 -9.90 -1.00 15.26
C PHE A 353 -8.89 -2.12 15.21
N TYR A 354 -8.83 -2.86 16.33
CA TYR A 354 -7.97 -4.00 16.62
C TYR A 354 -6.48 -3.65 16.72
N ASP A 355 -5.74 -4.45 17.46
CA ASP A 355 -4.29 -4.25 17.67
C ASP A 355 -3.49 -4.34 16.36
N ASP A 356 -4.00 -5.11 15.39
CA ASP A 356 -3.39 -5.26 14.06
C ASP A 356 -3.88 -4.23 13.04
N ILE A 357 -4.66 -3.23 13.47
CA ILE A 357 -5.18 -2.12 12.64
C ILE A 357 -5.89 -2.64 11.37
N SER A 358 -6.59 -3.78 11.47
CA SER A 358 -7.19 -4.43 10.30
C SER A 358 -8.52 -3.84 9.85
N HIS A 359 -9.11 -2.91 10.62
CA HIS A 359 -10.41 -2.30 10.31
C HIS A 359 -10.43 -0.78 10.53
N VAL A 360 -11.28 -0.09 9.76
CA VAL A 360 -11.46 1.36 9.83
C VAL A 360 -12.88 1.78 9.46
N GLY A 361 -13.38 2.84 10.08
CA GLY A 361 -14.63 3.52 9.74
C GLY A 361 -14.51 5.04 9.74
N VAL A 362 -15.45 5.72 9.08
CA VAL A 362 -15.56 7.19 9.09
C VAL A 362 -16.50 7.58 10.23
N TYR A 363 -16.00 8.32 11.20
CA TYR A 363 -16.78 8.83 12.32
C TYR A 363 -17.77 9.90 11.84
N ILE A 364 -19.02 9.80 12.27
CA ILE A 364 -20.09 10.75 11.87
C ILE A 364 -20.65 11.55 13.04
N GLY A 365 -20.00 11.46 14.21
CA GLY A 365 -20.48 12.09 15.45
C GLY A 365 -21.35 11.15 16.29
N ASN A 366 -21.63 11.54 17.52
CA ASN A 366 -22.52 10.84 18.44
C ASN A 366 -22.19 9.37 18.70
N GLY A 367 -20.90 9.01 18.67
CA GLY A 367 -20.47 7.63 18.86
C GLY A 367 -20.80 6.68 17.69
N MET A 368 -21.12 7.24 16.52
CA MET A 368 -21.50 6.50 15.32
C MET A 368 -20.45 6.66 14.21
N MET A 369 -20.34 5.65 13.36
CA MET A 369 -19.47 5.64 12.18
C MET A 369 -20.20 5.06 10.97
N ILE A 370 -19.69 5.33 9.78
CA ILE A 370 -20.03 4.59 8.56
C ILE A 370 -18.84 3.73 8.19
N HIS A 371 -19.09 2.44 7.97
CA HIS A 371 -18.05 1.50 7.59
C HIS A 371 -18.58 0.38 6.66
N ALA A 372 -17.67 -0.35 6.04
CA ALA A 372 -17.93 -1.61 5.37
C ALA A 372 -17.43 -2.72 6.30
N PRO A 373 -18.32 -3.42 7.05
CA PRO A 373 -17.92 -4.17 8.24
C PRO A 373 -17.19 -5.48 7.93
N LYS A 374 -17.75 -6.37 7.13
CA LYS A 374 -17.18 -7.70 6.86
C LYS A 374 -17.82 -8.34 5.61
N PRO A 375 -17.20 -9.36 5.01
CA PRO A 375 -17.78 -10.10 3.90
C PRO A 375 -19.16 -10.67 4.22
N GLY A 376 -20.11 -10.47 3.30
CA GLY A 376 -21.50 -10.87 3.47
C GLY A 376 -22.38 -9.82 4.16
N ALA A 377 -21.79 -8.73 4.60
CA ALA A 377 -22.50 -7.54 5.10
C ALA A 377 -22.45 -6.39 4.09
N TYR A 378 -23.13 -5.31 4.43
CA TYR A 378 -23.27 -4.12 3.60
C TYR A 378 -22.71 -2.90 4.34
N VAL A 379 -22.29 -1.89 3.60
CA VAL A 379 -21.94 -0.57 4.14
C VAL A 379 -23.11 -0.07 4.97
N ARG A 380 -22.85 0.36 6.21
CA ARG A 380 -23.88 0.78 7.17
C ARG A 380 -23.36 1.78 8.16
N GLU A 381 -24.28 2.46 8.84
CA GLU A 381 -24.00 3.18 10.08
C GLU A 381 -24.00 2.18 11.24
N GLU A 382 -23.01 2.30 12.13
CA GLU A 382 -22.89 1.45 13.30
C GLU A 382 -22.20 2.20 14.44
N SER A 383 -22.45 1.78 15.68
CA SER A 383 -21.75 2.33 16.83
C SER A 383 -20.26 2.03 16.77
N VAL A 384 -19.41 2.98 17.17
CA VAL A 384 -17.96 2.74 17.31
C VAL A 384 -17.63 1.68 18.37
N TYR A 385 -18.60 1.33 19.22
CA TYR A 385 -18.47 0.30 20.26
C TYR A 385 -19.00 -1.08 19.85
N TYR A 386 -19.23 -1.33 18.56
CA TYR A 386 -19.85 -2.58 18.05
C TYR A 386 -19.15 -3.87 18.52
N GLY A 387 -17.86 -3.83 18.81
CA GLY A 387 -17.09 -4.94 19.39
C GLY A 387 -16.55 -4.63 20.79
N GLY A 388 -17.04 -3.57 21.44
CA GLY A 388 -16.56 -3.09 22.74
C GLY A 388 -15.51 -1.99 22.65
N GLU A 389 -15.20 -1.36 23.77
CA GLU A 389 -14.21 -0.28 23.83
C GLU A 389 -12.78 -0.77 23.58
N SER A 390 -12.48 -1.97 24.03
CA SER A 390 -11.14 -2.56 23.97
C SER A 390 -10.63 -2.82 22.54
N ILE A 391 -11.51 -2.82 21.53
CA ILE A 391 -11.08 -3.02 20.13
C ILE A 391 -10.75 -1.70 19.42
N ILE A 392 -11.02 -0.54 20.02
CA ILE A 392 -10.69 0.76 19.42
C ILE A 392 -9.19 0.99 19.58
N HIS A 393 -8.48 1.03 18.45
CA HIS A 393 -7.03 1.23 18.42
C HIS A 393 -6.67 2.72 18.50
N SER A 394 -7.18 3.53 17.59
CA SER A 394 -6.86 4.96 17.51
C SER A 394 -7.91 5.72 16.69
N VAL A 395 -7.89 7.04 16.83
CA VAL A 395 -8.68 7.97 16.02
C VAL A 395 -7.73 8.93 15.32
N VAL A 396 -7.88 9.10 14.01
CA VAL A 396 -7.01 9.96 13.20
C VAL A 396 -7.85 10.96 12.44
N ARG A 397 -7.44 12.22 12.49
CA ARG A 397 -8.01 13.32 11.72
C ARG A 397 -7.23 13.52 10.45
N PRO A 398 -7.77 13.18 9.26
CA PRO A 398 -7.10 13.43 7.99
C PRO A 398 -6.93 14.92 7.73
N GLY A 399 -5.76 15.31 7.20
CA GLY A 399 -5.40 16.72 6.98
C GLY A 399 -5.59 17.21 5.55
#